data_0cc318e0846b859704bd55c2a27cbe3f
#
_entry.id   0cc318e0846b859704bd55c2a27cbe3f
#
_cell.length_a   1.000
_cell.length_b   1.000
_cell.length_c   1.000
_cell.angle_alpha   90.00
_cell.angle_beta   90.00
_cell.angle_gamma   90.00
#
_symmetry.space_group_name_H-M   'P 1'
#
loop_
_entity.id
_entity.type
_entity.pdbx_description
1 polymer ?
#
loop_
_entity_poly.entity_id
_entity_poly.type
_entity_poly.pdbx_seq_one_letter_code
_entity_poly.pdbx_strand_id
1 'polypeptide(L)'
;MEIDLSFWLELGNYHPYIVMWRLLLIGGWLPFVLALTWGLKETWLYWRQVRWAGTLKYVVLAIDVPRDNDQSLVAMESFLSLLSGTKRNITKWEEWWHGMFQIKHSLEIVSIDGYIQYIARVEERYRQNVESGIYAHFPDAEITEVEDYTKDLPAEFPNEEGWSIWGTEYELVDNPDYYPIKTWIDFEHQFGDRYF
;
A
#
# COMPACT_ATOMS: atom_id res chain seq x y z
N MET A 1 49.87 9.60 4.11
CA MET A 1 49.07 9.57 5.33
C MET A 1 49.22 8.16 5.89
N GLU A 2 50.18 7.94 6.78
CA GLU A 2 50.36 6.63 7.42
C GLU A 2 49.21 6.49 8.47
N ILE A 3 48.41 5.46 8.32
CA ILE A 3 47.40 5.12 9.31
C ILE A 3 48.12 4.46 10.48
N ASP A 4 48.19 5.16 11.60
CA ASP A 4 48.81 4.61 12.83
C ASP A 4 47.90 3.49 13.39
N LEU A 5 48.33 2.26 13.14
CA LEU A 5 47.63 1.05 13.59
C LEU A 5 48.06 0.60 14.99
N SER A 6 48.98 1.31 15.62
CA SER A 6 49.55 0.95 16.94
C SER A 6 48.47 0.84 18.00
N PHE A 7 47.52 1.77 17.98
CA PHE A 7 46.33 1.76 18.88
C PHE A 7 45.55 0.46 18.81
N TRP A 8 45.28 -0.03 17.59
CA TRP A 8 44.50 -1.25 17.39
C TRP A 8 45.25 -2.53 17.79
N LEU A 9 46.55 -2.55 17.59
CA LEU A 9 47.44 -3.66 17.98
C LEU A 9 47.55 -3.75 19.50
N GLU A 10 47.63 -2.63 20.19
CA GLU A 10 47.70 -2.59 21.64
C GLU A 10 46.39 -3.02 22.31
N LEU A 11 45.24 -2.80 21.68
CA LEU A 11 43.94 -3.21 22.24
C LEU A 11 43.88 -4.72 22.53
N GLY A 12 44.57 -5.56 21.76
CA GLY A 12 44.58 -7.01 21.96
C GLY A 12 45.26 -7.45 23.25
N ASN A 13 46.10 -6.61 23.89
CA ASN A 13 46.82 -6.92 25.10
C ASN A 13 46.08 -6.53 26.40
N TYR A 14 44.96 -5.83 26.28
CA TYR A 14 44.17 -5.41 27.44
C TYR A 14 43.02 -6.37 27.75
N HIS A 15 42.60 -6.38 29.01
CA HIS A 15 41.42 -7.13 29.42
C HIS A 15 40.14 -6.61 28.69
N PRO A 16 39.23 -7.49 28.25
CA PRO A 16 38.07 -7.10 27.42
C PRO A 16 37.26 -5.89 27.91
N TYR A 17 37.03 -5.76 29.21
CA TYR A 17 36.30 -4.62 29.77
C TYR A 17 37.03 -3.28 29.62
N ILE A 18 38.38 -3.29 29.66
CA ILE A 18 39.21 -2.09 29.44
C ILE A 18 39.13 -1.68 27.96
N VAL A 19 39.19 -2.67 27.07
CA VAL A 19 39.01 -2.44 25.62
C VAL A 19 37.64 -1.81 25.33
N MET A 20 36.56 -2.39 25.89
CA MET A 20 35.20 -1.86 25.74
C MET A 20 35.11 -0.42 26.25
N TRP A 21 35.66 -0.11 27.43
CA TRP A 21 35.66 1.24 28.00
C TRP A 21 36.41 2.25 27.14
N ARG A 22 37.58 1.86 26.64
CA ARG A 22 38.39 2.71 25.71
C ARG A 22 37.67 2.97 24.40
N LEU A 23 37.05 1.93 23.82
CA LEU A 23 36.23 2.07 22.60
C LEU A 23 35.05 3.02 22.82
N LEU A 24 34.38 2.91 23.97
CA LEU A 24 33.32 3.85 24.31
C LEU A 24 33.78 5.29 24.42
N LEU A 25 34.94 5.53 25.03
CA LEU A 25 35.50 6.88 25.17
C LEU A 25 35.92 7.52 23.84
N ILE A 26 36.31 6.71 22.85
CA ILE A 26 36.72 7.19 21.50
C ILE A 26 35.51 7.43 20.58
N GLY A 27 34.31 7.14 21.05
CA GLY A 27 33.11 7.35 20.26
C GLY A 27 32.38 6.07 19.85
N GLY A 28 32.76 4.91 20.39
CA GLY A 28 32.08 3.64 20.16
C GLY A 28 30.61 3.61 20.62
N TRP A 29 30.18 4.61 21.35
CA TRP A 29 28.75 4.82 21.71
C TRP A 29 27.95 5.48 20.57
N LEU A 30 28.60 6.16 19.62
CA LEU A 30 27.92 6.86 18.51
C LEU A 30 27.00 5.96 17.69
N PRO A 31 27.39 4.76 17.23
CA PRO A 31 26.49 3.88 16.50
C PRO A 31 25.26 3.48 17.33
N PHE A 32 25.40 3.31 18.64
CA PHE A 32 24.27 3.01 19.51
C PHE A 32 23.29 4.18 19.62
N VAL A 33 23.81 5.41 19.75
CA VAL A 33 22.96 6.62 19.78
C VAL A 33 22.29 6.82 18.43
N LEU A 34 22.98 6.61 17.32
CA LEU A 34 22.40 6.70 15.99
C LEU A 34 21.30 5.65 15.79
N ALA A 35 21.54 4.41 16.18
CA ALA A 35 20.54 3.34 16.11
C ALA A 35 19.32 3.65 17.00
N LEU A 36 19.56 4.13 18.22
CA LEU A 36 18.51 4.50 19.17
C LEU A 36 17.66 5.67 18.65
N THR A 37 18.30 6.72 18.16
CA THR A 37 17.59 7.89 17.60
C THR A 37 16.79 7.53 16.37
N TRP A 38 17.33 6.67 15.51
CA TRP A 38 16.61 6.14 14.37
C TRP A 38 15.42 5.29 14.80
N GLY A 39 15.59 4.36 15.73
CA GLY A 39 14.50 3.53 16.26
C GLY A 39 13.41 4.36 16.94
N LEU A 40 13.77 5.37 17.74
CA LEU A 40 12.81 6.28 18.37
C LEU A 40 12.02 7.07 17.32
N LYS A 41 12.71 7.53 16.26
CA LYS A 41 12.08 8.24 15.15
C LYS A 41 11.03 7.36 14.45
N GLU A 42 11.39 6.14 14.08
CA GLU A 42 10.48 5.22 13.40
C GLU A 42 9.28 4.83 14.29
N THR A 43 9.55 4.56 15.56
CA THR A 43 8.50 4.23 16.54
C THR A 43 7.53 5.40 16.74
N TRP A 44 8.05 6.63 16.85
CA TRP A 44 7.23 7.83 16.94
C TRP A 44 6.33 7.98 15.71
N LEU A 45 6.91 7.89 14.50
CA LEU A 45 6.18 8.03 13.25
C LEU A 45 5.09 6.96 13.12
N TYR A 46 5.44 5.68 13.38
CA TYR A 46 4.49 4.59 13.38
C TYR A 46 3.33 4.83 14.34
N TRP A 47 3.61 5.23 15.57
CA TRP A 47 2.58 5.51 16.57
C TRP A 47 1.64 6.64 16.13
N ARG A 48 2.18 7.70 15.52
CA ARG A 48 1.40 8.81 14.98
C ARG A 48 0.52 8.36 13.82
N GLN A 49 1.07 7.56 12.92
CA GLN A 49 0.35 7.01 11.76
C GLN A 49 -0.80 6.09 12.17
N VAL A 50 -0.58 5.21 13.12
CA VAL A 50 -1.64 4.32 13.65
C VAL A 50 -2.78 5.11 14.26
N ARG A 51 -2.46 6.15 15.04
CA ARG A 51 -3.50 7.03 15.61
C ARG A 51 -4.29 7.78 14.55
N TRP A 52 -3.62 8.30 13.54
CA TRP A 52 -4.29 8.99 12.45
C TRP A 52 -5.11 8.01 11.60
N ALA A 53 -4.59 6.84 11.28
CA ALA A 53 -5.31 5.79 10.58
C ALA A 53 -6.63 5.41 11.29
N GLY A 54 -6.63 5.34 12.61
CA GLY A 54 -7.84 5.09 13.41
C GLY A 54 -8.92 6.19 13.32
N THR A 55 -8.60 7.36 12.75
CA THR A 55 -9.59 8.43 12.50
C THR A 55 -10.23 8.33 11.13
N LEU A 56 -9.66 7.52 10.22
CA LEU A 56 -10.18 7.36 8.87
C LEU A 56 -11.37 6.41 8.89
N LYS A 57 -12.43 6.83 8.21
CA LYS A 57 -13.62 6.00 8.01
C LYS A 57 -13.66 5.57 6.55
N TYR A 58 -13.79 4.28 6.34
CA TYR A 58 -13.93 3.70 5.01
C TYR A 58 -15.34 3.19 4.81
N VAL A 59 -15.85 3.40 3.61
CA VAL A 59 -17.10 2.82 3.11
C VAL A 59 -16.77 1.82 2.02
N VAL A 60 -17.58 0.78 1.95
CA VAL A 60 -17.47 -0.28 0.94
C VAL A 60 -18.64 -0.12 -0.02
N LEU A 61 -18.33 0.14 -1.27
CA LEU A 61 -19.31 0.36 -2.33
C LEU A 61 -19.29 -0.84 -3.27
N ALA A 62 -20.42 -1.53 -3.37
CA ALA A 62 -20.65 -2.53 -4.38
C ALA A 62 -21.09 -1.84 -5.66
N ILE A 63 -20.51 -2.21 -6.79
CA ILE A 63 -20.74 -1.62 -8.10
C ILE A 63 -21.24 -2.72 -9.01
N ASP A 64 -22.50 -2.63 -9.40
CA ASP A 64 -23.11 -3.52 -10.36
C ASP A 64 -23.19 -2.83 -11.71
N VAL A 65 -22.52 -3.39 -12.70
CA VAL A 65 -22.51 -2.90 -14.08
C VAL A 65 -23.25 -3.90 -14.96
N PRO A 66 -24.23 -3.46 -15.75
CA PRO A 66 -24.94 -4.33 -16.69
C PRO A 66 -24.00 -5.06 -17.66
N ARG A 67 -24.33 -6.30 -18.05
CA ARG A 67 -23.47 -7.13 -18.92
C ARG A 67 -23.36 -6.63 -20.35
N ASP A 68 -24.34 -5.88 -20.81
CA ASP A 68 -24.46 -5.26 -22.12
C ASP A 68 -23.90 -3.83 -22.16
N ASN A 69 -23.00 -3.54 -21.24
CA ASN A 69 -22.32 -2.27 -21.20
C ASN A 69 -21.26 -2.17 -22.32
N ASP A 70 -21.49 -1.29 -23.30
CA ASP A 70 -20.60 -1.05 -24.45
C ASP A 70 -19.50 -0.01 -24.17
N GLN A 71 -19.24 0.30 -22.90
CA GLN A 71 -18.24 1.30 -22.55
C GLN A 71 -16.82 0.81 -22.87
N SER A 72 -16.03 1.70 -23.46
CA SER A 72 -14.65 1.40 -23.83
C SER A 72 -13.72 1.35 -22.62
N LEU A 73 -12.55 0.74 -22.81
CA LEU A 73 -11.48 0.72 -21.81
C LEU A 73 -10.99 2.13 -21.43
N VAL A 74 -11.17 3.13 -22.34
CA VAL A 74 -10.90 4.56 -22.08
C VAL A 74 -11.73 5.09 -20.89
N ALA A 75 -12.96 4.61 -20.73
CA ALA A 75 -13.82 5.00 -19.62
C ALA A 75 -13.19 4.59 -18.28
N MET A 76 -12.65 3.36 -18.20
CA MET A 76 -11.97 2.87 -17.02
C MET A 76 -10.66 3.61 -16.73
N GLU A 77 -9.88 3.94 -17.76
CA GLU A 77 -8.67 4.76 -17.62
C GLU A 77 -9.00 6.15 -17.06
N SER A 78 -10.06 6.78 -17.59
CA SER A 78 -10.53 8.08 -17.11
C SER A 78 -10.96 8.02 -15.63
N PHE A 79 -11.66 6.98 -15.24
CA PHE A 79 -12.04 6.74 -13.85
C PHE A 79 -10.82 6.54 -12.94
N LEU A 80 -9.85 5.73 -13.36
CA LEU A 80 -8.59 5.54 -12.60
C LEU A 80 -7.77 6.83 -12.50
N SER A 81 -7.78 7.66 -13.54
CA SER A 81 -7.15 8.99 -13.51
C SER A 81 -7.82 9.91 -12.49
N LEU A 82 -9.15 9.86 -12.38
CA LEU A 82 -9.90 10.61 -11.37
C LEU A 82 -9.50 10.14 -9.95
N LEU A 83 -9.41 8.83 -9.71
CA LEU A 83 -8.92 8.29 -8.45
C LEU A 83 -7.49 8.76 -8.14
N SER A 84 -6.62 8.77 -9.15
CA SER A 84 -5.26 9.29 -9.03
C SER A 84 -5.25 10.76 -8.60
N GLY A 85 -6.22 11.56 -9.06
CA GLY A 85 -6.41 12.96 -8.69
C GLY A 85 -6.75 13.19 -7.22
N THR A 86 -7.17 12.16 -6.48
CA THR A 86 -7.40 12.25 -5.02
C THR A 86 -6.10 12.31 -4.22
N LYS A 87 -4.95 12.11 -4.88
CA LYS A 87 -3.63 12.20 -4.26
C LYS A 87 -3.38 13.60 -3.70
N ARG A 88 -3.11 13.66 -2.40
CA ARG A 88 -2.77 14.90 -1.70
C ARG A 88 -1.27 14.99 -1.47
N ASN A 89 -0.71 16.18 -1.68
CA ASN A 89 0.66 16.44 -1.23
C ASN A 89 0.67 16.63 0.28
N ILE A 90 1.32 15.70 0.97
CA ILE A 90 1.48 15.73 2.43
C ILE A 90 2.82 16.35 2.74
N THR A 91 2.80 17.39 3.57
CA THR A 91 4.03 18.05 4.03
C THR A 91 4.72 17.17 5.08
N LYS A 92 6.05 17.31 5.20
CA LYS A 92 6.81 16.59 6.24
C LYS A 92 6.34 16.93 7.66
N TRP A 93 5.79 18.12 7.85
CA TRP A 93 5.19 18.52 9.13
C TRP A 93 3.92 17.72 9.43
N GLU A 94 3.02 17.59 8.46
CA GLU A 94 1.79 16.81 8.60
C GLU A 94 2.11 15.32 8.83
N GLU A 95 3.08 14.78 8.09
CA GLU A 95 3.56 13.41 8.27
C GLU A 95 4.11 13.20 9.69
N TRP A 96 5.01 14.09 10.14
CA TRP A 96 5.72 13.93 11.39
C TRP A 96 4.87 14.19 12.64
N TRP A 97 4.06 15.26 12.63
CA TRP A 97 3.28 15.66 13.81
C TRP A 97 1.86 15.11 13.82
N HIS A 98 1.25 14.93 12.66
CA HIS A 98 -0.11 14.40 12.55
C HIS A 98 -0.14 12.92 12.16
N GLY A 99 0.98 12.37 11.68
CA GLY A 99 1.04 11.00 11.20
C GLY A 99 0.27 10.78 9.90
N MET A 100 0.05 11.86 9.13
CA MET A 100 -0.68 11.77 7.88
C MET A 100 0.11 10.98 6.85
N PHE A 101 -0.56 10.11 6.13
CA PHE A 101 -0.04 9.42 4.95
C PHE A 101 -1.06 9.47 3.82
N GLN A 102 -0.63 9.10 2.62
CA GLN A 102 -1.51 9.07 1.46
C GLN A 102 -2.65 8.07 1.69
N ILE A 103 -3.89 8.56 1.58
CA ILE A 103 -5.09 7.72 1.65
C ILE A 103 -5.07 6.79 0.44
N LYS A 104 -5.34 5.52 0.67
CA LYS A 104 -5.41 4.49 -0.35
C LYS A 104 -6.88 4.12 -0.58
N HIS A 105 -7.21 3.94 -1.84
CA HIS A 105 -8.49 3.36 -2.27
C HIS A 105 -8.19 1.94 -2.77
N SER A 106 -9.10 1.04 -2.54
CA SER A 106 -9.01 -0.34 -3.02
C SER A 106 -10.13 -0.58 -4.03
N LEU A 107 -9.78 -1.17 -5.15
CA LEU A 107 -10.72 -1.68 -6.15
C LEU A 107 -10.55 -3.19 -6.17
N GLU A 108 -11.62 -3.90 -5.92
CA GLU A 108 -11.60 -5.33 -5.66
C GLU A 108 -12.62 -6.04 -6.55
N ILE A 109 -12.28 -7.24 -6.98
CA ILE A 109 -13.21 -8.16 -7.62
C ILE A 109 -13.38 -9.30 -6.63
N VAL A 110 -14.56 -9.42 -6.06
CA VAL A 110 -14.86 -10.38 -5.00
C VAL A 110 -15.84 -11.41 -5.53
N SER A 111 -15.59 -12.67 -5.22
CA SER A 111 -16.52 -13.75 -5.50
C SER A 111 -16.94 -14.40 -4.18
N ILE A 112 -18.25 -14.34 -3.89
CA ILE A 112 -18.85 -14.97 -2.72
C ILE A 112 -19.87 -15.99 -3.24
N ASP A 113 -19.68 -17.26 -2.91
CA ASP A 113 -20.55 -18.35 -3.36
C ASP A 113 -20.78 -18.40 -4.89
N GLY A 114 -19.77 -17.94 -5.67
CA GLY A 114 -19.85 -17.90 -7.14
C GLY A 114 -20.48 -16.64 -7.72
N TYR A 115 -21.00 -15.73 -6.89
CA TYR A 115 -21.43 -14.41 -7.31
C TYR A 115 -20.25 -13.45 -7.34
N ILE A 116 -19.98 -12.89 -8.52
CA ILE A 116 -18.87 -11.95 -8.74
C ILE A 116 -19.37 -10.52 -8.63
N GLN A 117 -18.73 -9.72 -7.80
CA GLN A 117 -19.05 -8.32 -7.58
C GLN A 117 -17.82 -7.43 -7.61
N TYR A 118 -17.94 -6.27 -8.21
CA TYR A 118 -16.93 -5.22 -8.15
C TYR A 118 -17.17 -4.40 -6.89
N ILE A 119 -16.11 -4.19 -6.13
CA ILE A 119 -16.14 -3.47 -4.87
C ILE A 119 -15.11 -2.35 -4.91
N ALA A 120 -15.51 -1.17 -4.44
CA ALA A 120 -14.62 -0.06 -4.18
C ALA A 120 -14.63 0.27 -2.69
N ARG A 121 -13.47 0.11 -2.03
CA ARG A 121 -13.29 0.56 -0.65
C ARG A 121 -12.62 1.92 -0.65
N VAL A 122 -13.36 2.92 -0.22
CA VAL A 122 -12.96 4.33 -0.29
C VAL A 122 -13.13 5.01 1.06
N GLU A 123 -12.31 6.01 1.33
CA GLU A 123 -12.51 6.84 2.53
C GLU A 123 -13.72 7.74 2.34
N GLU A 124 -14.54 7.89 3.39
CA GLU A 124 -15.87 8.50 3.37
C GLU A 124 -15.90 9.89 2.69
N ARG A 125 -14.86 10.71 2.85
CA ARG A 125 -14.76 12.04 2.20
C ARG A 125 -14.68 11.99 0.67
N TYR A 126 -14.17 10.89 0.11
CA TYR A 126 -14.02 10.71 -1.34
C TYR A 126 -15.17 9.92 -1.96
N ARG A 127 -16.12 9.45 -1.14
CA ARG A 127 -17.28 8.69 -1.60
C ARG A 127 -17.96 9.35 -2.78
N GLN A 128 -18.38 10.61 -2.61
CA GLN A 128 -19.11 11.33 -3.64
C GLN A 128 -18.29 11.51 -4.92
N ASN A 129 -16.98 11.73 -4.81
CA ASN A 129 -16.10 11.84 -5.97
C ASN A 129 -16.02 10.54 -6.75
N VAL A 130 -15.94 9.41 -6.03
CA VAL A 130 -15.88 8.07 -6.62
C VAL A 130 -17.21 7.71 -7.28
N GLU A 131 -18.33 7.90 -6.59
CA GLU A 131 -19.67 7.66 -7.14
C GLU A 131 -19.90 8.51 -8.40
N SER A 132 -19.61 9.81 -8.35
CA SER A 132 -19.76 10.70 -9.51
C SER A 132 -18.84 10.27 -10.67
N GLY A 133 -17.63 9.81 -10.36
CA GLY A 133 -16.70 9.31 -11.37
C GLY A 133 -17.19 8.03 -12.05
N ILE A 134 -17.80 7.12 -11.29
CA ILE A 134 -18.38 5.90 -11.85
C ILE A 134 -19.58 6.26 -12.72
N TYR A 135 -20.52 7.06 -12.24
CA TYR A 135 -21.71 7.44 -13.03
C TYR A 135 -21.38 8.25 -14.28
N ALA A 136 -20.30 9.05 -14.26
CA ALA A 136 -19.87 9.80 -15.43
C ALA A 136 -19.42 8.90 -16.60
N HIS A 137 -18.89 7.72 -16.29
CA HIS A 137 -18.38 6.78 -17.29
C HIS A 137 -19.25 5.53 -17.44
N PHE A 138 -20.02 5.18 -16.42
CA PHE A 138 -20.92 4.02 -16.37
C PHE A 138 -22.28 4.48 -15.84
N PRO A 139 -23.09 5.17 -16.66
CA PRO A 139 -24.34 5.78 -16.19
C PRO A 139 -25.39 4.75 -15.74
N ASP A 140 -25.31 3.53 -16.27
CA ASP A 140 -26.23 2.44 -15.94
C ASP A 140 -25.74 1.58 -14.77
N ALA A 141 -24.62 1.96 -14.13
CA ALA A 141 -24.13 1.24 -12.95
C ALA A 141 -25.02 1.51 -11.73
N GLU A 142 -25.26 0.49 -10.93
CA GLU A 142 -25.87 0.64 -9.61
C GLU A 142 -24.78 0.60 -8.53
N ILE A 143 -24.76 1.60 -7.65
CA ILE A 143 -23.82 1.69 -6.55
C ILE A 143 -24.56 1.58 -5.24
N THR A 144 -24.22 0.58 -4.45
CA THR A 144 -24.81 0.34 -3.13
C THR A 144 -23.73 0.26 -2.08
N GLU A 145 -23.97 0.85 -0.90
CA GLU A 145 -23.10 0.67 0.25
C GLU A 145 -23.38 -0.69 0.89
N VAL A 146 -22.34 -1.45 1.07
CA VAL A 146 -22.42 -2.80 1.66
C VAL A 146 -21.53 -2.90 2.88
N GLU A 147 -21.83 -3.86 3.74
CA GLU A 147 -20.97 -4.18 4.87
C GLU A 147 -19.64 -4.77 4.39
N ASP A 148 -18.58 -4.51 5.16
CA ASP A 148 -17.24 -5.03 4.86
C ASP A 148 -17.24 -6.55 5.06
N TYR A 149 -17.22 -7.28 3.95
CA TYR A 149 -17.25 -8.74 3.88
C TYR A 149 -16.05 -9.39 4.62
N THR A 150 -14.99 -8.65 4.86
CA THR A 150 -13.83 -9.16 5.60
C THR A 150 -14.08 -9.31 7.10
N LYS A 151 -15.13 -8.71 7.64
CA LYS A 151 -15.48 -8.82 9.07
C LYS A 151 -15.98 -10.19 9.47
N ASP A 152 -16.55 -10.92 8.51
CA ASP A 152 -17.09 -12.26 8.73
C ASP A 152 -16.04 -13.36 8.64
N LEU A 153 -14.79 -12.98 8.28
CA LEU A 153 -13.70 -13.92 8.19
C LEU A 153 -13.17 -14.28 9.58
N PRO A 154 -12.83 -15.56 9.83
CA PRO A 154 -12.23 -15.98 11.09
C PRO A 154 -10.86 -15.32 11.32
N ALA A 155 -10.51 -15.12 12.59
CA ALA A 155 -9.25 -14.47 12.95
C ALA A 155 -8.02 -15.37 12.73
N GLU A 156 -8.22 -16.70 12.67
CA GLU A 156 -7.15 -17.69 12.54
C GLU A 156 -7.40 -18.65 11.38
N PHE A 157 -6.33 -18.97 10.66
CA PHE A 157 -6.32 -19.92 9.54
C PHE A 157 -5.13 -20.90 9.66
N PRO A 158 -5.30 -22.21 9.38
CA PRO A 158 -6.58 -22.91 9.24
C PRO A 158 -7.31 -22.99 10.60
N ASN A 159 -8.64 -23.05 10.56
CA ASN A 159 -9.44 -23.20 11.77
C ASN A 159 -10.20 -24.54 11.80
N GLU A 160 -10.85 -24.84 12.94
CA GLU A 160 -11.62 -26.08 13.14
C GLU A 160 -12.86 -26.16 12.24
N GLU A 161 -13.34 -25.02 11.73
CA GLU A 161 -14.49 -24.92 10.82
C GLU A 161 -14.14 -25.24 9.36
N GLY A 162 -12.86 -25.55 9.10
CA GLY A 162 -12.37 -25.92 7.77
C GLY A 162 -11.97 -24.74 6.89
N TRP A 163 -11.87 -23.54 7.43
CA TRP A 163 -11.36 -22.40 6.69
C TRP A 163 -9.86 -22.50 6.48
N SER A 164 -9.44 -22.26 5.24
CA SER A 164 -8.03 -22.15 4.87
C SER A 164 -7.81 -20.88 4.03
N ILE A 165 -6.64 -20.29 4.15
CA ILE A 165 -6.24 -19.15 3.33
C ILE A 165 -5.21 -19.60 2.29
N TRP A 166 -5.40 -19.16 1.07
CA TRP A 166 -4.44 -19.33 0.00
C TRP A 166 -4.30 -17.99 -0.72
N GLY A 167 -3.08 -17.67 -1.13
CA GLY A 167 -2.79 -16.43 -1.85
C GLY A 167 -1.68 -16.64 -2.86
N THR A 168 -1.66 -15.81 -3.88
CA THR A 168 -0.57 -15.77 -4.87
C THR A 168 -0.24 -14.33 -5.22
N GLU A 169 0.99 -14.10 -5.54
CA GLU A 169 1.50 -12.84 -6.07
C GLU A 169 2.08 -13.10 -7.46
N TYR A 170 1.82 -12.18 -8.38
CA TYR A 170 2.33 -12.28 -9.74
C TYR A 170 3.51 -11.34 -9.91
N GLU A 171 4.60 -11.86 -10.41
CA GLU A 171 5.87 -11.19 -10.63
C GLU A 171 6.28 -11.31 -12.10
N LEU A 172 6.95 -10.30 -12.64
CA LEU A 172 7.50 -10.37 -14.01
C LEU A 172 8.71 -11.30 -14.02
N VAL A 173 8.65 -12.38 -14.79
CA VAL A 173 9.67 -13.44 -14.80
C VAL A 173 10.98 -12.95 -15.40
N ASP A 174 10.93 -12.21 -16.51
CA ASP A 174 12.11 -11.87 -17.32
C ASP A 174 12.53 -10.38 -17.22
N ASN A 175 11.72 -9.52 -16.65
CA ASN A 175 11.97 -8.09 -16.57
C ASN A 175 11.76 -7.57 -15.16
N PRO A 176 12.63 -6.64 -14.70
CA PRO A 176 12.39 -5.94 -13.45
C PRO A 176 11.06 -5.17 -13.48
N ASP A 177 10.39 -5.02 -12.35
CA ASP A 177 9.07 -4.41 -12.18
C ASP A 177 8.96 -2.96 -12.68
N TYR A 178 10.08 -2.29 -12.92
CA TYR A 178 10.11 -0.93 -13.49
C TYR A 178 9.95 -0.88 -15.01
N TYR A 179 9.93 -2.02 -15.72
CA TYR A 179 9.60 -2.03 -17.14
C TYR A 179 8.09 -1.88 -17.34
N PRO A 180 7.66 -0.98 -18.24
CA PRO A 180 6.25 -0.81 -18.52
C PRO A 180 5.68 -2.08 -19.16
N ILE A 181 4.58 -2.59 -18.59
CA ILE A 181 3.77 -3.63 -19.24
C ILE A 181 2.97 -2.99 -20.39
N LYS A 182 2.56 -3.81 -21.35
CA LYS A 182 1.67 -3.36 -22.42
C LYS A 182 0.37 -2.80 -21.84
N THR A 183 -0.03 -1.62 -22.32
CA THR A 183 -1.28 -0.97 -21.95
C THR A 183 -2.41 -1.39 -22.90
N TRP A 184 -3.65 -1.05 -22.54
CA TRP A 184 -4.83 -1.40 -23.34
C TRP A 184 -4.75 -0.87 -24.79
N ILE A 185 -4.07 0.25 -25.04
CA ILE A 185 -3.85 0.82 -26.37
C ILE A 185 -3.18 -0.19 -27.31
N ASP A 186 -2.24 -0.97 -26.80
CA ASP A 186 -1.54 -2.00 -27.60
C ASP A 186 -2.44 -3.20 -27.93
N PHE A 187 -3.55 -3.38 -27.22
CA PHE A 187 -4.50 -4.46 -27.44
C PHE A 187 -5.73 -4.03 -28.24
N GLU A 188 -6.06 -2.75 -28.29
CA GLU A 188 -7.26 -2.25 -28.98
C GLU A 188 -7.23 -2.55 -30.48
N HIS A 189 -6.06 -2.49 -31.09
CA HIS A 189 -5.87 -2.89 -32.50
C HIS A 189 -6.14 -4.36 -32.78
N GLN A 190 -6.04 -5.23 -31.78
CA GLN A 190 -6.32 -6.66 -31.96
C GLN A 190 -7.82 -6.98 -31.86
N PHE A 191 -8.61 -6.14 -31.22
CA PHE A 191 -10.06 -6.33 -31.13
C PHE A 191 -10.81 -5.65 -32.28
N GLY A 192 -10.28 -4.54 -32.83
CA GLY A 192 -10.88 -3.84 -33.97
C GLY A 192 -10.94 -4.65 -35.26
N ASP A 193 -9.97 -5.53 -35.49
CA ASP A 193 -9.90 -6.36 -36.72
C ASP A 193 -10.79 -7.61 -36.70
N ARG A 194 -11.52 -7.87 -35.61
CA ARG A 194 -12.39 -9.07 -35.50
C ARG A 194 -13.87 -8.81 -35.73
N TYR A 195 -14.27 -7.56 -35.89
CA TYR A 195 -15.69 -7.19 -36.07
C TYR A 195 -15.98 -6.49 -37.39
N PHE A 196 -15.11 -6.64 -38.41
CA PHE A 196 -15.38 -6.23 -39.79
C PHE A 196 -15.23 -7.41 -40.74
#